data_c63c79ac76be3b4ac2f0d1d2e9113bd0
#
_entry.id   c63c79ac76be3b4ac2f0d1d2e9113bd0
#
_cell.length_a   1.000
_cell.length_b   1.000
_cell.length_c   1.000
_cell.angle_alpha   90.00
_cell.angle_beta   90.00
_cell.angle_gamma   90.00
#
_symmetry.space_group_name_H-M   'P 1'
#
loop_
_entity.id
_entity.type
_entity.pdbx_description
1 polymer ?
#
loop_
_entity_poly.entity_id
_entity_poly.type
_entity_poly.pdbx_seq_one_letter_code
_entity_poly.pdbx_strand_id
1 'polypeptide(L)'
;MNVQIEDSWKTHLQHEFDKDYFYKLTNFVREEYGKNTIYPPGKLIFNAFNLCPFDKVKVVIIGQDPYHGPGQAHGLCFSVNDGVPFPPSLVNIFKEIKADTGADAPPTGNLTRWAEQGVLLLNATLTVRAHQAGSHQNHGWETFTDAAIRILAEEREHLVFILWGAYAQRKGAFIDRNKHLVLTSAHPSPLSAYNGFFGNKHFSKANDYLRAHGEEEIKW
;
A
#
# COMPACT_ATOMS: atom_id res chain seq x y z
N MET A 1 -0.10 -17.37 17.07
CA MET A 1 -0.69 -16.11 17.55
C MET A 1 -1.97 -15.80 16.79
N ASN A 2 -3.00 -15.31 17.48
CA ASN A 2 -4.27 -14.96 16.84
C ASN A 2 -4.28 -13.46 16.49
N VAL A 3 -4.12 -13.15 15.22
CA VAL A 3 -4.08 -11.78 14.69
C VAL A 3 -5.42 -11.44 14.05
N GLN A 4 -5.94 -10.25 14.34
CA GLN A 4 -7.21 -9.77 13.78
C GLN A 4 -6.96 -9.18 12.39
N ILE A 5 -7.03 -10.02 11.38
CA ILE A 5 -6.86 -9.68 9.97
C ILE A 5 -7.91 -10.44 9.15
N GLU A 6 -8.26 -9.92 7.98
CA GLU A 6 -9.24 -10.54 7.08
C GLU A 6 -8.88 -12.02 6.82
N ASP A 7 -9.91 -12.89 6.79
CA ASP A 7 -9.73 -14.35 6.84
C ASP A 7 -8.88 -14.93 5.72
N SER A 8 -9.03 -14.48 4.48
CA SER A 8 -8.24 -15.01 3.35
C SER A 8 -6.76 -14.69 3.52
N TRP A 9 -6.43 -13.48 3.97
CA TRP A 9 -5.05 -13.10 4.30
C TRP A 9 -4.52 -13.87 5.50
N LYS A 10 -5.35 -14.08 6.52
CA LYS A 10 -4.97 -14.85 7.69
C LYS A 10 -4.56 -16.28 7.31
N THR A 11 -5.33 -16.92 6.44
CA THR A 11 -5.04 -18.26 5.94
C THR A 11 -3.68 -18.32 5.27
N HIS A 12 -3.35 -17.35 4.43
CA HIS A 12 -2.09 -17.30 3.68
C HIS A 12 -0.89 -16.89 4.54
N LEU A 13 -1.11 -16.13 5.61
CA LEU A 13 -0.05 -15.54 6.43
C LEU A 13 0.09 -16.15 7.82
N GLN A 14 -0.72 -17.16 8.18
CA GLN A 14 -0.73 -17.73 9.52
C GLN A 14 0.66 -18.19 9.97
N HIS A 15 1.46 -18.75 9.06
CA HIS A 15 2.82 -19.19 9.36
C HIS A 15 3.75 -18.02 9.76
N GLU A 16 3.49 -16.79 9.30
CA GLU A 16 4.28 -15.62 9.70
C GLU A 16 3.98 -15.22 11.15
N PHE A 17 2.73 -15.35 11.58
CA PHE A 17 2.30 -14.94 12.91
C PHE A 17 2.93 -15.77 14.04
N ASP A 18 3.44 -16.95 13.73
CA ASP A 18 4.06 -17.85 14.71
C ASP A 18 5.59 -17.77 14.69
N LYS A 19 6.16 -16.92 13.83
CA LYS A 19 7.61 -16.73 13.77
C LYS A 19 8.11 -15.80 14.87
N ASP A 20 9.36 -15.99 15.26
CA ASP A 20 9.99 -15.22 16.33
C ASP A 20 10.00 -13.71 16.06
N TYR A 21 10.30 -13.31 14.82
CA TYR A 21 10.30 -11.88 14.47
C TYR A 21 8.94 -11.23 14.70
N PHE A 22 7.84 -11.97 14.46
CA PHE A 22 6.50 -11.44 14.61
C PHE A 22 6.13 -11.24 16.09
N TYR A 23 6.57 -12.14 16.97
CA TYR A 23 6.45 -11.95 18.41
C TYR A 23 7.17 -10.69 18.89
N LYS A 24 8.41 -10.51 18.43
CA LYS A 24 9.19 -9.32 18.75
C LYS A 24 8.53 -8.05 18.23
N LEU A 25 8.04 -8.08 17.00
CA LEU A 25 7.29 -6.97 16.38
C LEU A 25 6.03 -6.63 17.18
N THR A 26 5.24 -7.64 17.54
CA THR A 26 4.01 -7.44 18.31
C THR A 26 4.30 -6.81 19.68
N ASN A 27 5.33 -7.28 20.37
CA ASN A 27 5.72 -6.71 21.66
C ASN A 27 6.18 -5.26 21.52
N PHE A 28 6.97 -4.96 20.50
CA PHE A 28 7.41 -3.59 20.20
C PHE A 28 6.20 -2.68 19.91
N VAL A 29 5.27 -3.10 19.07
CA VAL A 29 4.10 -2.30 18.69
C VAL A 29 3.21 -2.04 19.91
N ARG A 30 2.93 -3.05 20.72
CA ARG A 30 2.16 -2.90 21.96
C ARG A 30 2.78 -1.90 22.92
N GLU A 31 4.09 -1.99 23.11
CA GLU A 31 4.83 -1.08 23.96
C GLU A 31 4.74 0.36 23.43
N GLU A 32 4.89 0.54 22.13
CA GLU A 32 4.81 1.85 21.49
C GLU A 32 3.42 2.47 21.66
N TYR A 33 2.35 1.72 21.43
CA TYR A 33 0.98 2.22 21.65
C TYR A 33 0.71 2.56 23.11
N GLY A 34 1.36 1.88 24.04
CA GLY A 34 1.22 2.13 25.48
C GLY A 34 1.96 3.36 25.96
N LYS A 35 3.01 3.79 25.28
CA LYS A 35 3.92 4.88 25.72
C LYS A 35 3.86 6.12 24.86
N ASN A 36 3.49 6.01 23.59
CA ASN A 36 3.58 7.09 22.62
C ASN A 36 2.29 7.21 21.82
N THR A 37 2.15 8.31 21.09
CA THR A 37 1.09 8.45 20.08
C THR A 37 1.56 7.77 18.81
N ILE A 38 0.82 6.75 18.35
CA ILE A 38 1.14 5.93 17.20
C ILE A 38 0.01 6.04 16.17
N TYR A 39 0.38 6.07 14.90
CA TYR A 39 -0.56 6.05 13.78
C TYR A 39 -0.34 4.84 12.88
N PRO A 40 -1.39 4.32 12.24
CA PRO A 40 -2.81 4.64 12.44
C PRO A 40 -3.32 4.11 13.77
N PRO A 41 -4.60 4.38 14.15
CA PRO A 41 -5.23 3.71 15.29
C PRO A 41 -5.10 2.20 15.17
N GLY A 42 -4.94 1.50 16.30
CA GLY A 42 -4.61 0.07 16.33
C GLY A 42 -5.55 -0.81 15.49
N LYS A 43 -6.83 -0.50 15.49
CA LYS A 43 -7.85 -1.23 14.69
C LYS A 43 -7.68 -1.08 13.18
N LEU A 44 -6.89 -0.11 12.71
CA LEU A 44 -6.67 0.19 11.30
C LEU A 44 -5.30 -0.25 10.78
N ILE A 45 -4.48 -0.90 11.60
CA ILE A 45 -3.14 -1.36 11.19
C ILE A 45 -3.22 -2.24 9.93
N PHE A 46 -4.17 -3.16 9.88
CA PHE A 46 -4.33 -4.10 8.77
C PHE A 46 -5.42 -3.69 7.78
N ASN A 47 -5.77 -2.42 7.74
CA ASN A 47 -6.89 -1.94 6.93
C ASN A 47 -6.72 -2.24 5.43
N ALA A 48 -5.49 -2.18 4.90
CA ALA A 48 -5.21 -2.52 3.50
C ALA A 48 -5.63 -3.96 3.16
N PHE A 49 -5.38 -4.88 4.08
CA PHE A 49 -5.77 -6.29 3.94
C PHE A 49 -7.26 -6.50 4.16
N ASN A 50 -7.82 -5.81 5.16
CA ASN A 50 -9.23 -5.96 5.52
C ASN A 50 -10.17 -5.46 4.42
N LEU A 51 -9.77 -4.42 3.68
CA LEU A 51 -10.57 -3.85 2.60
C LEU A 51 -10.32 -4.53 1.25
N CYS A 52 -9.25 -5.30 1.11
CA CYS A 52 -8.86 -5.94 -0.14
C CYS A 52 -8.46 -7.40 0.13
N PRO A 53 -9.42 -8.32 0.18
CA PRO A 53 -9.15 -9.75 0.38
C PRO A 53 -8.14 -10.31 -0.62
N PHE A 54 -7.43 -11.35 -0.25
CA PHE A 54 -6.36 -11.96 -1.07
C PHE A 54 -6.81 -12.28 -2.49
N ASP A 55 -8.00 -12.89 -2.63
CA ASP A 55 -8.54 -13.29 -3.93
C ASP A 55 -9.13 -12.14 -4.73
N LYS A 56 -9.29 -10.98 -4.14
CA LYS A 56 -9.84 -9.78 -4.79
C LYS A 56 -8.77 -8.81 -5.26
N VAL A 57 -7.52 -9.00 -4.89
CA VAL A 57 -6.43 -8.12 -5.31
C VAL A 57 -6.28 -8.17 -6.83
N LYS A 58 -6.22 -6.99 -7.44
CA LYS A 58 -5.95 -6.79 -8.88
C LYS A 58 -4.70 -5.94 -9.09
N VAL A 59 -4.54 -4.92 -8.26
CA VAL A 59 -3.43 -3.97 -8.32
C VAL A 59 -2.80 -3.85 -6.94
N VAL A 60 -1.48 -3.79 -6.89
CA VAL A 60 -0.73 -3.56 -5.66
C VAL A 60 0.06 -2.27 -5.81
N ILE A 61 -0.13 -1.35 -4.87
CA ILE A 61 0.68 -0.13 -4.76
C ILE A 61 1.45 -0.20 -3.45
N ILE A 62 2.76 -0.02 -3.50
CA ILE A 62 3.63 -0.12 -2.33
C ILE A 62 4.06 1.27 -1.89
N GLY A 63 3.68 1.64 -0.66
CA GLY A 63 4.18 2.83 0.02
C GLY A 63 5.25 2.47 1.04
N GLN A 64 5.77 3.44 1.75
CA GLN A 64 6.83 3.24 2.73
C GLN A 64 6.31 3.26 4.17
N ASP A 65 5.96 4.42 4.69
CA ASP A 65 5.48 4.63 6.06
C ASP A 65 4.07 5.21 6.05
N PRO A 66 3.27 4.99 7.11
CA PRO A 66 2.06 5.78 7.32
C PRO A 66 2.39 7.25 7.49
N TYR A 67 1.44 8.14 7.19
CA TYR A 67 1.56 9.55 7.55
C TYR A 67 1.66 9.68 9.07
N HIS A 68 2.54 10.58 9.53
CA HIS A 68 2.83 10.75 10.95
C HIS A 68 2.17 11.98 11.59
N GLY A 69 1.31 12.68 10.86
CA GLY A 69 0.50 13.77 11.38
C GLY A 69 -0.83 13.30 11.96
N PRO A 70 -1.43 14.08 12.88
CA PRO A 70 -2.70 13.70 13.51
C PRO A 70 -3.81 13.52 12.48
N GLY A 71 -4.59 12.44 12.62
CA GLY A 71 -5.79 12.21 11.83
C GLY A 71 -5.59 11.89 10.34
N GLN A 72 -4.35 11.75 9.87
CA GLN A 72 -4.06 11.48 8.46
C GLN A 72 -4.17 10.00 8.11
N ALA A 73 -3.35 9.15 8.74
CA ALA A 73 -3.24 7.73 8.39
C ALA A 73 -4.46 6.92 8.83
N HIS A 74 -4.91 6.02 7.96
CA HIS A 74 -5.97 5.06 8.29
C HIS A 74 -5.69 3.66 7.73
N GLY A 75 -4.43 3.34 7.48
CA GLY A 75 -3.99 1.99 7.10
C GLY A 75 -3.92 1.70 5.60
N LEU A 76 -4.07 2.72 4.76
CA LEU A 76 -3.90 2.62 3.30
C LEU A 76 -2.81 3.57 2.85
N CYS A 77 -1.82 3.10 2.09
CA CYS A 77 -0.74 3.96 1.62
C CYS A 77 -1.26 5.11 0.75
N PHE A 78 -0.64 6.28 0.87
CA PHE A 78 -1.00 7.54 0.19
C PHE A 78 -2.35 8.14 0.59
N SER A 79 -3.23 7.38 1.21
CA SER A 79 -4.59 7.77 1.56
C SER A 79 -4.63 8.56 2.86
N VAL A 80 -5.54 9.52 2.95
CA VAL A 80 -5.86 10.25 4.18
C VAL A 80 -7.34 10.11 4.52
N ASN A 81 -7.67 10.31 5.78
CA ASN A 81 -9.07 10.36 6.22
C ASN A 81 -9.84 11.49 5.52
N ASP A 82 -11.16 11.35 5.47
CA ASP A 82 -12.04 12.39 4.94
C ASP A 82 -11.82 13.71 5.70
N GLY A 83 -11.87 14.80 4.94
CA GLY A 83 -11.70 16.15 5.51
C GLY A 83 -10.25 16.58 5.75
N VAL A 84 -9.29 15.70 5.53
CA VAL A 84 -7.86 16.02 5.66
C VAL A 84 -7.33 16.59 4.35
N PRO A 85 -6.55 17.69 4.37
CA PRO A 85 -5.91 18.22 3.17
C PRO A 85 -5.04 17.15 2.49
N PHE A 86 -5.02 17.16 1.15
CA PHE A 86 -4.25 16.18 0.39
C PHE A 86 -2.75 16.40 0.62
N PRO A 87 -2.01 15.37 1.06
CA PRO A 87 -0.56 15.44 1.10
C PRO A 87 0.03 15.66 -0.30
N PRO A 88 1.23 16.25 -0.39
CA PRO A 88 1.83 16.61 -1.70
C PRO A 88 1.95 15.45 -2.70
N SER A 89 2.32 14.26 -2.24
CA SER A 89 2.38 13.09 -3.12
C SER A 89 1.01 12.72 -3.68
N LEU A 90 -0.04 12.81 -2.86
CA LEU A 90 -1.42 12.51 -3.29
C LEU A 90 -1.92 13.54 -4.30
N VAL A 91 -1.60 14.83 -4.10
CA VAL A 91 -1.90 15.88 -5.08
C VAL A 91 -1.31 15.49 -6.44
N ASN A 92 -0.05 15.05 -6.48
CA ASN A 92 0.63 14.66 -7.71
C ASN A 92 0.04 13.40 -8.33
N ILE A 93 -0.37 12.43 -7.51
CA ILE A 93 -1.10 11.23 -7.98
C ILE A 93 -2.37 11.65 -8.72
N PHE A 94 -3.18 12.52 -8.13
CA PHE A 94 -4.41 12.98 -8.78
C PHE A 94 -4.15 13.82 -10.04
N LYS A 95 -3.06 14.59 -10.08
CA LYS A 95 -2.65 15.30 -11.31
C LYS A 95 -2.33 14.32 -12.43
N GLU A 96 -1.60 13.26 -12.14
CA GLU A 96 -1.27 12.25 -13.14
C GLU A 96 -2.52 11.48 -13.60
N ILE A 97 -3.43 11.13 -12.68
CA ILE A 97 -4.70 10.48 -13.04
C ILE A 97 -5.49 11.37 -14.00
N LYS A 98 -5.58 12.68 -13.74
CA LYS A 98 -6.26 13.62 -14.62
C LYS A 98 -5.63 13.69 -16.01
N ALA A 99 -4.32 13.78 -16.06
CA ALA A 99 -3.58 13.84 -17.33
C ALA A 99 -3.68 12.52 -18.13
N ASP A 100 -3.68 11.39 -17.42
CA ASP A 100 -3.69 10.05 -18.02
C ASP A 100 -5.09 9.58 -18.44
N THR A 101 -6.08 9.76 -17.58
CA THR A 101 -7.42 9.18 -17.75
C THR A 101 -8.52 10.21 -17.97
N GLY A 102 -8.26 11.48 -17.72
CA GLY A 102 -9.25 12.54 -17.75
C GLY A 102 -10.12 12.64 -16.48
N ALA A 103 -9.95 11.73 -15.53
CA ALA A 103 -10.77 11.72 -14.31
C ALA A 103 -10.36 12.88 -13.38
N ASP A 104 -11.36 13.61 -12.89
CA ASP A 104 -11.14 14.69 -11.94
C ASP A 104 -10.78 14.15 -10.55
N ALA A 105 -10.00 14.93 -9.79
CA ALA A 105 -9.71 14.60 -8.41
C ALA A 105 -11.02 14.55 -7.60
N PRO A 106 -11.18 13.53 -6.73
CA PRO A 106 -12.36 13.44 -5.87
C PRO A 106 -12.32 14.53 -4.78
N PRO A 107 -13.44 14.81 -4.11
CA PRO A 107 -13.49 15.79 -3.03
C PRO A 107 -12.72 15.37 -1.78
N THR A 108 -12.35 14.10 -1.68
CA THR A 108 -11.64 13.54 -0.52
C THR A 108 -10.39 12.77 -0.96
N GLY A 109 -9.37 12.77 -0.10
CA GLY A 109 -8.16 11.98 -0.28
C GLY A 109 -8.26 10.56 0.29
N ASN A 110 -9.45 10.12 0.68
CA ASN A 110 -9.67 8.77 1.18
C ASN A 110 -9.76 7.78 0.00
N LEU A 111 -8.78 6.89 -0.09
CA LEU A 111 -8.66 5.92 -1.19
C LEU A 111 -9.35 4.57 -0.90
N THR A 112 -10.21 4.50 0.11
CA THR A 112 -10.99 3.30 0.40
C THR A 112 -11.74 2.79 -0.85
N ARG A 113 -12.22 3.69 -1.69
CA ARG A 113 -12.91 3.33 -2.94
C ARG A 113 -12.00 2.55 -3.90
N TRP A 114 -10.69 2.78 -3.89
CA TRP A 114 -9.75 1.97 -4.68
C TRP A 114 -9.57 0.58 -4.06
N ALA A 115 -9.39 0.53 -2.75
CA ALA A 115 -9.21 -0.73 -2.03
C ALA A 115 -10.40 -1.68 -2.24
N GLU A 116 -11.61 -1.16 -2.19
CA GLU A 116 -12.84 -1.93 -2.42
C GLU A 116 -12.97 -2.47 -3.84
N GLN A 117 -12.22 -1.90 -4.79
CA GLN A 117 -12.18 -2.38 -6.19
C GLN A 117 -11.06 -3.38 -6.46
N GLY A 118 -10.24 -3.69 -5.46
CA GLY A 118 -9.14 -4.64 -5.62
C GLY A 118 -7.74 -4.02 -5.66
N VAL A 119 -7.58 -2.79 -5.19
CA VAL A 119 -6.26 -2.16 -5.05
C VAL A 119 -5.74 -2.38 -3.64
N LEU A 120 -4.66 -3.14 -3.50
CA LEU A 120 -3.97 -3.31 -2.23
C LEU A 120 -3.01 -2.13 -2.03
N LEU A 121 -3.38 -1.23 -1.14
CA LEU A 121 -2.62 -0.02 -0.83
C LEU A 121 -1.75 -0.28 0.41
N LEU A 122 -0.57 -0.87 0.20
CA LEU A 122 0.24 -1.44 1.27
C LEU A 122 1.49 -0.61 1.56
N ASN A 123 1.60 -0.09 2.78
CA ASN A 123 2.86 0.46 3.28
C ASN A 123 3.80 -0.68 3.69
N ALA A 124 5.11 -0.47 3.53
CA ALA A 124 6.13 -1.43 3.97
C ALA A 124 6.16 -1.55 5.49
N THR A 125 6.01 -0.43 6.21
CA THR A 125 5.81 -0.39 7.66
C THR A 125 4.38 0.04 7.96
N LEU A 126 3.71 -0.65 8.87
CA LEU A 126 2.27 -0.46 9.10
C LEU A 126 1.95 0.46 10.27
N THR A 127 2.95 0.89 11.01
CA THR A 127 2.82 1.82 12.13
C THR A 127 3.93 2.87 12.10
N VAL A 128 3.67 3.99 12.76
CA VAL A 128 4.65 5.08 12.89
C VAL A 128 4.37 5.88 14.16
N ARG A 129 5.43 6.37 14.82
CA ARG A 129 5.29 7.29 15.95
C ARG A 129 4.94 8.69 15.42
N ALA A 130 4.04 9.38 16.11
CA ALA A 130 3.63 10.75 15.77
C ALA A 130 4.84 11.66 15.55
N HIS A 131 4.83 12.41 14.45
CA HIS A 131 5.86 13.38 14.06
C HIS A 131 7.27 12.80 13.83
N GLN A 132 7.41 11.47 13.75
CA GLN A 132 8.71 10.81 13.60
C GLN A 132 8.67 9.82 12.44
N ALA A 133 8.81 10.32 11.21
CA ALA A 133 8.88 9.49 10.01
C ALA A 133 9.97 8.43 10.15
N GLY A 134 9.67 7.20 9.74
CA GLY A 134 10.62 6.09 9.80
C GLY A 134 10.89 5.52 11.18
N SER A 135 10.19 5.99 12.23
CA SER A 135 10.46 5.58 13.61
C SER A 135 10.22 4.09 13.89
N HIS A 136 9.38 3.43 13.10
CA HIS A 136 9.09 2.00 13.26
C HIS A 136 9.77 1.11 12.21
N GLN A 137 10.69 1.66 11.42
CA GLN A 137 11.49 0.86 10.49
C GLN A 137 12.41 -0.09 11.24
N ASN A 138 12.71 -1.24 10.62
CA ASN A 138 13.65 -2.25 11.13
C ASN A 138 13.20 -2.95 12.42
N HIS A 139 11.89 -3.01 12.67
CA HIS A 139 11.30 -3.73 13.81
C HIS A 139 10.50 -4.97 13.41
N GLY A 140 10.43 -5.28 12.12
CA GLY A 140 9.80 -6.51 11.61
C GLY A 140 8.65 -6.29 10.63
N TRP A 141 8.09 -5.08 10.52
CA TRP A 141 7.02 -4.84 9.55
C TRP A 141 7.45 -5.14 8.12
N GLU A 142 8.67 -4.77 7.74
CA GLU A 142 9.18 -5.00 6.38
C GLU A 142 9.24 -6.48 6.03
N THR A 143 9.63 -7.32 6.98
CA THR A 143 9.64 -8.79 6.81
C THR A 143 8.22 -9.32 6.59
N PHE A 144 7.26 -8.82 7.36
CA PHE A 144 5.87 -9.22 7.25
C PHE A 144 5.27 -8.80 5.90
N THR A 145 5.46 -7.56 5.51
CA THR A 145 4.91 -7.05 4.24
C THR A 145 5.62 -7.65 3.03
N ASP A 146 6.91 -7.96 3.12
CA ASP A 146 7.61 -8.76 2.11
C ASP A 146 6.97 -10.14 1.93
N ALA A 147 6.65 -10.82 3.04
CA ALA A 147 5.98 -12.11 2.99
C ALA A 147 4.60 -12.01 2.33
N ALA A 148 3.83 -10.97 2.64
CA ALA A 148 2.51 -10.75 2.03
C ALA A 148 2.61 -10.52 0.52
N ILE A 149 3.54 -9.68 0.07
CA ILE A 149 3.75 -9.41 -1.36
C ILE A 149 4.24 -10.67 -2.07
N ARG A 150 5.14 -11.41 -1.45
CA ARG A 150 5.71 -12.63 -2.04
C ARG A 150 4.66 -13.71 -2.25
N ILE A 151 3.84 -14.00 -1.23
CA ILE A 151 2.81 -15.04 -1.36
C ILE A 151 1.76 -14.65 -2.38
N LEU A 152 1.41 -13.37 -2.44
CA LEU A 152 0.50 -12.84 -3.45
C LEU A 152 1.06 -13.03 -4.87
N ALA A 153 2.33 -12.65 -5.08
CA ALA A 153 2.99 -12.77 -6.38
C ALA A 153 3.18 -14.22 -6.81
N GLU A 154 3.40 -15.14 -5.87
CA GLU A 154 3.61 -16.56 -6.15
C GLU A 154 2.30 -17.30 -6.44
N GLU A 155 1.23 -17.02 -5.69
CA GLU A 155 -0.02 -17.79 -5.77
C GLU A 155 -1.07 -17.18 -6.69
N ARG A 156 -0.97 -15.89 -7.02
CA ARG A 156 -1.89 -15.22 -7.93
C ARG A 156 -1.23 -15.02 -9.30
N GLU A 157 -2.06 -14.74 -10.32
CA GLU A 157 -1.61 -14.46 -11.69
C GLU A 157 -2.27 -13.17 -12.19
N HIS A 158 -1.60 -12.53 -13.14
CA HIS A 158 -2.13 -11.37 -13.86
C HIS A 158 -2.48 -10.19 -12.94
N LEU A 159 -1.64 -9.96 -11.91
CA LEU A 159 -1.72 -8.78 -11.07
C LEU A 159 -0.91 -7.64 -11.67
N VAL A 160 -1.25 -6.41 -11.28
CA VAL A 160 -0.47 -5.22 -11.61
C VAL A 160 0.23 -4.74 -10.35
N PHE A 161 1.57 -4.66 -10.39
CA PHE A 161 2.36 -4.09 -9.30
C PHE A 161 2.86 -2.72 -9.72
N ILE A 162 2.52 -1.70 -8.95
CA ILE A 162 2.91 -0.31 -9.21
C ILE A 162 3.96 0.08 -8.16
N LEU A 163 5.19 0.31 -8.62
CA LEU A 163 6.36 0.52 -7.78
C LEU A 163 6.95 1.91 -8.04
N TRP A 164 6.57 2.88 -7.23
CA TRP A 164 7.03 4.26 -7.33
C TRP A 164 8.24 4.50 -6.44
N GLY A 165 9.36 4.85 -7.05
CA GLY A 165 10.61 5.14 -6.36
C GLY A 165 11.48 3.92 -6.09
N ALA A 166 12.73 4.18 -5.75
CA ALA A 166 13.74 3.13 -5.58
C ALA A 166 13.40 2.12 -4.48
N TYR A 167 12.84 2.59 -3.37
CA TYR A 167 12.48 1.73 -2.23
C TYR A 167 11.45 0.67 -2.63
N ALA A 168 10.34 1.10 -3.26
CA ALA A 168 9.30 0.17 -3.71
C ALA A 168 9.84 -0.78 -4.79
N GLN A 169 10.68 -0.30 -5.69
CA GLN A 169 11.27 -1.11 -6.76
C GLN A 169 12.19 -2.19 -6.19
N ARG A 170 12.98 -1.90 -5.16
CA ARG A 170 13.79 -2.91 -4.47
C ARG A 170 12.93 -3.95 -3.78
N LYS A 171 11.87 -3.52 -3.11
CA LYS A 171 10.93 -4.40 -2.41
C LYS A 171 10.22 -5.36 -3.37
N GLY A 172 9.90 -4.91 -4.58
CA GLY A 172 9.24 -5.71 -5.62
C GLY A 172 10.17 -6.32 -6.64
N ALA A 173 11.50 -6.29 -6.44
CA ALA A 173 12.47 -6.75 -7.44
C ALA A 173 12.36 -8.24 -7.79
N PHE A 174 11.83 -9.06 -6.89
CA PHE A 174 11.66 -10.51 -7.09
C PHE A 174 10.45 -10.89 -7.97
N ILE A 175 9.54 -9.96 -8.26
CA ILE A 175 8.28 -10.25 -8.94
C ILE A 175 8.53 -10.71 -10.38
N ASP A 176 7.92 -11.84 -10.75
CA ASP A 176 8.01 -12.42 -12.09
C ASP A 176 7.19 -11.60 -13.10
N ARG A 177 7.89 -10.91 -14.00
CA ARG A 177 7.30 -10.06 -15.03
C ARG A 177 6.61 -10.84 -16.16
N ASN A 178 6.84 -12.15 -16.25
CA ASN A 178 6.09 -13.01 -17.16
C ASN A 178 4.71 -13.39 -16.59
N LYS A 179 4.55 -13.27 -15.29
CA LYS A 179 3.34 -13.65 -14.57
C LYS A 179 2.48 -12.45 -14.24
N HIS A 180 3.08 -11.29 -14.04
CA HIS A 180 2.44 -10.05 -13.64
C HIS A 180 2.94 -8.85 -14.44
N LEU A 181 2.14 -7.78 -14.49
CA LEU A 181 2.62 -6.50 -14.98
C LEU A 181 3.29 -5.74 -13.83
N VAL A 182 4.52 -5.31 -14.03
CA VAL A 182 5.25 -4.47 -13.08
C VAL A 182 5.50 -3.11 -13.71
N LEU A 183 4.92 -2.07 -13.13
CA LEU A 183 5.05 -0.68 -13.58
C LEU A 183 5.96 0.08 -12.61
N THR A 184 6.99 0.70 -13.12
CA THR A 184 7.98 1.44 -12.33
C THR A 184 8.13 2.87 -12.82
N SER A 185 8.31 3.80 -11.90
CA SER A 185 8.64 5.20 -12.20
C SER A 185 9.25 5.86 -10.96
N ALA A 186 9.65 7.13 -11.10
CA ALA A 186 9.98 7.97 -9.96
C ALA A 186 8.79 8.07 -9.00
N HIS A 187 9.07 8.41 -7.75
CA HIS A 187 8.06 8.59 -6.70
C HIS A 187 7.23 9.87 -6.96
N PRO A 188 5.93 9.89 -6.58
CA PRO A 188 5.07 11.07 -6.75
C PRO A 188 5.41 12.25 -5.83
N SER A 189 6.35 12.12 -4.89
CA SER A 189 6.82 13.24 -4.08
C SER A 189 7.23 14.44 -4.93
N PRO A 190 6.96 15.69 -4.50
CA PRO A 190 7.44 16.88 -5.21
C PRO A 190 8.94 16.87 -5.47
N LEU A 191 9.74 16.15 -4.65
CA LEU A 191 11.19 16.02 -4.82
C LEU A 191 11.59 15.23 -6.06
N SER A 192 10.71 14.38 -6.59
CA SER A 192 11.04 13.45 -7.67
C SER A 192 9.99 13.34 -8.78
N ALA A 193 8.80 13.91 -8.61
CA ALA A 193 7.69 13.70 -9.53
C ALA A 193 8.01 14.12 -10.97
N TYR A 194 8.78 15.19 -11.16
CA TYR A 194 9.21 15.66 -12.50
C TYR A 194 10.31 14.80 -13.13
N ASN A 195 10.85 13.83 -12.38
CA ASN A 195 11.90 12.94 -12.87
C ASN A 195 11.33 11.62 -13.42
N GLY A 196 10.05 11.61 -13.83
CA GLY A 196 9.45 10.47 -14.50
C GLY A 196 8.16 9.94 -13.89
N PHE A 197 7.66 10.51 -12.77
CA PHE A 197 6.33 10.15 -12.29
C PHE A 197 5.25 10.75 -13.20
N PHE A 198 5.29 12.06 -13.44
CA PHE A 198 4.37 12.70 -14.37
C PHE A 198 4.61 12.17 -15.80
N GLY A 199 3.54 11.70 -16.42
CA GLY A 199 3.58 11.08 -17.74
C GLY A 199 3.82 9.57 -17.71
N ASN A 200 3.86 8.94 -16.53
CA ASN A 200 4.04 7.48 -16.43
C ASN A 200 2.83 6.69 -16.94
N LYS A 201 1.63 7.26 -16.92
CA LYS A 201 0.39 6.66 -17.41
C LYS A 201 0.08 5.30 -16.76
N HIS A 202 0.48 5.12 -15.53
CA HIS A 202 0.32 3.84 -14.82
C HIS A 202 -1.15 3.45 -14.65
N PHE A 203 -2.05 4.41 -14.52
CA PHE A 203 -3.47 4.19 -14.28
C PHE A 203 -4.18 3.59 -15.49
N SER A 204 -3.95 4.14 -16.68
CA SER A 204 -4.47 3.57 -17.93
C SER A 204 -3.76 2.28 -18.30
N LYS A 205 -2.44 2.19 -18.10
CA LYS A 205 -1.68 0.95 -18.35
C LYS A 205 -2.17 -0.20 -17.48
N ALA A 206 -2.45 0.05 -16.20
CA ALA A 206 -3.03 -0.95 -15.30
C ALA A 206 -4.38 -1.44 -15.83
N ASN A 207 -5.27 -0.53 -16.22
CA ASN A 207 -6.58 -0.87 -16.74
C ASN A 207 -6.53 -1.61 -18.08
N ASP A 208 -5.61 -1.23 -18.97
CA ASP A 208 -5.43 -1.96 -20.23
C ASP A 208 -5.03 -3.42 -19.97
N TYR A 209 -4.13 -3.64 -19.02
CA TYR A 209 -3.70 -4.99 -18.63
C TYR A 209 -4.83 -5.79 -18.00
N LEU A 210 -5.58 -5.18 -17.07
CA LEU A 210 -6.74 -5.84 -16.43
C LEU A 210 -7.78 -6.25 -17.46
N ARG A 211 -8.14 -5.35 -18.35
CA ARG A 211 -9.10 -5.62 -19.41
C ARG A 211 -8.64 -6.75 -20.33
N ALA A 212 -7.35 -6.76 -20.69
CA ALA A 212 -6.78 -7.82 -21.52
C ALA A 212 -6.83 -9.20 -20.87
N HIS A 213 -6.95 -9.27 -19.54
CA HIS A 213 -7.05 -10.51 -18.78
C HIS A 213 -8.47 -10.78 -18.22
N GLY A 214 -9.48 -10.10 -18.77
CA GLY A 214 -10.89 -10.35 -18.41
C GLY A 214 -11.32 -9.78 -17.07
N GLU A 215 -10.54 -8.87 -16.50
CA GLU A 215 -10.86 -8.21 -15.23
C GLU A 215 -11.49 -6.84 -15.46
N GLU A 216 -12.36 -6.43 -14.53
CA GLU A 216 -12.90 -5.07 -14.54
C GLU A 216 -11.80 -4.04 -14.28
N GLU A 217 -11.91 -2.91 -14.98
CA GLU A 217 -11.02 -1.76 -14.77
C GLU A 217 -11.22 -1.15 -13.38
N ILE A 218 -10.18 -0.50 -12.90
CA ILE A 218 -10.26 0.32 -11.69
C ILE A 218 -10.76 1.71 -12.07
N LYS A 219 -11.73 2.21 -11.32
CA LYS A 219 -12.19 3.58 -11.43
C LYS A 219 -11.33 4.43 -10.50
N TRP A 220 -10.31 4.98 -11.08
CA TRP A 220 -9.35 5.78 -10.35
C TRP A 220 -9.94 7.15 -9.96
#